data_e2eb0e22e3f385ea18d08a945e996ebc
#
_entry.id   e2eb0e22e3f385ea18d08a945e996ebc
#
_cell.length_a   1.000
_cell.length_b   1.000
_cell.length_c   1.000
_cell.angle_alpha   90.00
_cell.angle_beta   90.00
_cell.angle_gamma   90.00
#
_symmetry.space_group_name_H-M   'P 1'
#
loop_
_entity.id
_entity.type
_entity.pdbx_description
1 polymer ?
#
loop_
_entity_poly.entity_id
_entity_poly.type
_entity_poly.pdbx_seq_one_letter_code
_entity_poly.pdbx_strand_id
1 'polypeptide(L)' 'MKVIDARTLEPPGPFERVIDALADLPPGEKVLLIINREPMPLYRFLLNNGYAYKSSPFPDGRFEIEIWETAPAAPGAQPE' A
#
# COMPACT_ATOMS: atom_id res chain seq x y z
N MET A 1 -10.58 -7.40 -1.25
CA MET A 1 -9.55 -6.54 -0.65
C MET A 1 -8.63 -7.39 0.21
N LYS A 2 -7.35 -7.19 0.07
CA LYS A 2 -6.37 -7.92 0.88
C LYS A 2 -6.03 -7.09 2.11
N VAL A 3 -6.14 -7.70 3.30
CA VAL A 3 -5.88 -7.00 4.54
C VAL A 3 -4.56 -7.48 5.13
N ILE A 4 -3.70 -6.54 5.50
CA ILE A 4 -2.42 -6.81 6.15
C ILE A 4 -2.43 -6.11 7.49
N ASP A 5 -2.46 -6.89 8.57
CA ASP A 5 -2.36 -6.33 9.91
C ASP A 5 -0.90 -6.39 10.34
N ALA A 6 -0.24 -5.25 10.28
CA ALA A 6 1.18 -5.17 10.57
C ALA A 6 1.48 -4.52 11.90
N ARG A 7 0.50 -4.47 12.80
CA ARG A 7 0.68 -3.78 14.08
C ARG A 7 1.70 -4.44 14.97
N THR A 8 1.94 -5.74 14.77
CA THR A 8 2.91 -6.47 15.58
C THR A 8 4.24 -6.69 14.88
N LEU A 9 4.38 -6.20 13.65
CA LEU A 9 5.61 -6.40 12.88
C LEU A 9 6.55 -5.23 13.09
N GLU A 10 7.85 -5.54 13.11
CA GLU A 10 8.89 -4.52 13.17
C GLU A 10 9.41 -4.23 11.77
N PRO A 11 9.90 -3.02 11.50
CA PRO A 11 10.49 -2.72 10.21
C PRO A 11 11.66 -3.66 9.94
N PRO A 12 11.85 -4.11 8.71
CA PRO A 12 11.11 -3.74 7.51
C PRO A 12 9.93 -4.66 7.19
N GLY A 13 9.46 -5.43 8.15
CA GLY A 13 8.41 -6.42 7.93
C GLY A 13 7.17 -5.86 7.26
N PRO A 14 6.59 -4.74 7.75
CA PRO A 14 5.40 -4.20 7.11
C PRO A 14 5.61 -3.82 5.66
N PHE A 15 6.76 -3.21 5.36
CA PHE A 15 7.07 -2.81 4.00
C PHE A 15 7.12 -4.03 3.09
N GLU A 16 7.80 -5.09 3.54
CA GLU A 16 7.95 -6.30 2.72
C GLU A 16 6.62 -6.98 2.49
N ARG A 17 5.76 -7.01 3.51
CA ARG A 17 4.44 -7.61 3.36
C ARG A 17 3.60 -6.88 2.32
N VAL A 18 3.68 -5.56 2.31
CA VAL A 18 2.92 -4.77 1.35
C VAL A 18 3.44 -5.02 -0.06
N ILE A 19 4.75 -5.05 -0.25
CA ILE A 19 5.32 -5.28 -1.57
C ILE A 19 4.91 -6.65 -2.09
N ASP A 20 4.97 -7.67 -1.25
CA ASP A 20 4.55 -9.01 -1.65
C ASP A 20 3.07 -9.04 -2.05
N ALA A 21 2.24 -8.35 -1.28
CA ALA A 21 0.81 -8.31 -1.57
C ALA A 21 0.53 -7.60 -2.88
N LEU A 22 1.24 -6.52 -3.15
CA LEU A 22 1.04 -5.78 -4.39
C LEU A 22 1.48 -6.57 -5.60
N ALA A 23 2.49 -7.41 -5.47
CA ALA A 23 2.96 -8.23 -6.57
C ALA A 23 1.89 -9.21 -7.04
N ASP A 24 1.03 -9.64 -6.13
CA ASP A 24 -0.01 -10.62 -6.44
C ASP A 24 -1.40 -10.00 -6.53
N LEU A 25 -1.49 -8.68 -6.52
CA LEU A 25 -2.78 -8.02 -6.45
C LEU A 25 -3.48 -8.05 -7.80
N PRO A 26 -4.69 -8.62 -7.90
CA PRO A 26 -5.43 -8.59 -9.15
C PRO A 26 -5.83 -7.16 -9.51
N PRO A 27 -6.02 -6.88 -10.79
CA PRO A 27 -6.46 -5.54 -11.21
C PRO A 27 -7.75 -5.14 -10.54
N GLY A 28 -7.82 -3.91 -10.09
CA GLY A 28 -9.02 -3.38 -9.46
C GLY A 28 -9.14 -3.69 -7.99
N GLU A 29 -8.24 -4.48 -7.44
CA GLU A 29 -8.25 -4.80 -6.02
C GLU A 29 -7.43 -3.80 -5.23
N LYS A 30 -7.65 -3.79 -3.92
CA LYS A 30 -6.93 -2.90 -3.01
C LYS A 30 -6.29 -3.70 -1.89
N VAL A 31 -5.26 -3.12 -1.30
CA VAL A 31 -4.64 -3.62 -0.07
C VAL A 31 -5.00 -2.67 1.05
N LEU A 32 -5.39 -3.21 2.19
CA LEU A 32 -5.58 -2.42 3.40
C LEU A 32 -4.48 -2.77 4.38
N LEU A 33 -3.64 -1.81 4.69
CA LEU A 33 -2.56 -1.98 5.65
C LEU A 33 -2.97 -1.36 6.98
N ILE A 34 -2.88 -2.14 8.07
CA ILE A 34 -3.16 -1.65 9.41
C ILE A 34 -1.83 -1.60 10.15
N ILE A 35 -1.47 -0.40 10.63
CA ILE A 35 -0.16 -0.21 11.22
C ILE A 35 -0.25 0.88 12.30
N ASN A 36 0.67 0.87 13.25
CA ASN A 36 0.62 1.80 14.38
C ASN A 36 1.43 3.07 14.18
N ARG A 37 2.03 3.25 13.02
CA ARG A 37 2.76 4.48 12.70
C ARG A 37 2.62 4.72 11.21
N GLU A 38 2.83 5.98 10.82
CA GLU A 38 2.73 6.30 9.41
C GLU A 38 4.00 5.83 8.69
N PRO A 39 3.86 4.95 7.69
CA PRO A 39 5.02 4.37 7.02
C PRO A 39 5.51 5.26 5.89
N MET A 40 6.19 6.34 6.23
CA MET A 40 6.61 7.33 5.23
C MET A 40 7.46 6.75 4.10
N PRO A 41 8.42 5.86 4.38
CA PRO A 41 9.18 5.27 3.27
C PRO A 41 8.31 4.48 2.30
N LEU A 42 7.27 3.83 2.82
CA LEU A 42 6.35 3.09 1.98
C LEU A 42 5.60 4.03 1.03
N TYR A 43 5.19 5.18 1.53
CA TYR A 43 4.47 6.14 0.70
C TYR A 43 5.31 6.54 -0.50
N ARG A 44 6.60 6.78 -0.29
CA ARG A 44 7.48 7.16 -1.38
C ARG A 44 7.58 6.03 -2.41
N PHE A 45 7.72 4.79 -1.94
CA PHE A 45 7.76 3.65 -2.84
C PHE A 45 6.48 3.56 -3.67
N LEU A 46 5.33 3.74 -3.03
CA LEU A 46 4.05 3.63 -3.71
C LEU A 46 3.93 4.67 -4.83
N LEU A 47 4.23 5.91 -4.51
CA LEU A 47 4.11 6.97 -5.51
C LEU A 47 5.10 6.80 -6.65
N ASN A 48 6.27 6.27 -6.37
CA ASN A 48 7.28 6.07 -7.41
C ASN A 48 6.98 4.87 -8.29
N ASN A 49 6.04 4.03 -7.91
CA ASN A 49 5.77 2.78 -8.62
C ASN A 49 4.33 2.68 -9.11
N GLY A 50 3.63 3.80 -9.21
CA GLY A 50 2.31 3.79 -9.84
C GLY A 50 1.17 3.38 -8.92
N TYR A 51 1.35 3.54 -7.62
CA TYR A 51 0.29 3.26 -6.66
C TYR A 51 -0.18 4.54 -5.99
N ALA A 52 -1.41 4.53 -5.54
CA ALA A 52 -1.95 5.59 -4.71
C ALA A 52 -2.31 5.01 -3.36
N TYR A 53 -2.50 5.88 -2.39
CA TYR A 53 -2.89 5.43 -1.06
C TYR A 53 -3.78 6.47 -0.41
N LYS A 54 -4.53 6.01 0.58
CA LYS A 54 -5.30 6.89 1.45
C LYS A 54 -5.09 6.44 2.87
N SER A 55 -4.56 7.34 3.70
CA SER A 55 -4.26 7.04 5.10
C SER A 55 -5.36 7.60 5.98
N SER A 56 -5.84 6.79 6.90
CA SER A 56 -6.89 7.19 7.85
C SER A 56 -6.38 6.93 9.26
N PRO A 57 -6.10 8.01 10.01
CA PRO A 57 -5.68 7.84 11.40
C PRO A 57 -6.89 7.55 12.28
N PHE A 58 -6.68 6.74 13.31
CA PHE A 58 -7.73 6.40 14.26
C PHE A 58 -7.33 6.85 15.66
N PRO A 59 -8.31 7.09 16.52
CA PRO A 59 -8.00 7.62 17.87
C PRO A 59 -7.14 6.71 18.72
N ASP A 60 -7.11 5.42 18.44
CA ASP A 60 -6.31 4.48 19.21
C ASP A 60 -4.85 4.44 18.75
N GLY A 61 -4.47 5.28 17.81
CA GLY A 61 -3.09 5.35 17.36
C GLY A 61 -2.77 4.54 16.14
N ARG A 62 -3.72 3.75 15.64
CA ARG A 62 -3.46 2.97 14.45
C ARG A 62 -3.78 3.78 13.21
N PHE A 63 -3.18 3.39 12.12
CA PHE A 63 -3.47 3.93 10.79
C PHE A 63 -4.00 2.81 9.93
N GLU A 64 -5.01 3.11 9.11
CA GLU A 64 -5.48 2.18 8.09
C GLU A 64 -5.23 2.81 6.75
N ILE A 65 -4.44 2.15 5.93
CA ILE A 65 -3.97 2.72 4.69
C ILE A 65 -4.45 1.86 3.53
N GLU A 66 -5.31 2.43 2.69
CA GLU A 66 -5.76 1.77 1.47
C GLU A 66 -4.74 2.04 0.38
N ILE A 67 -4.38 1.00 -0.36
CA ILE A 67 -3.39 1.09 -1.43
C ILE A 67 -3.97 0.44 -2.68
N TRP A 68 -3.83 1.12 -3.82
CA TRP A 68 -4.31 0.58 -5.08
C TRP A 68 -3.46 1.10 -6.22
N GLU A 69 -3.53 0.42 -7.35
CA GLU A 69 -2.80 0.82 -8.53
C GLU A 69 -3.51 1.96 -9.23
N THR A 70 -2.80 3.04 -9.52
CA THR A 70 -3.43 4.23 -10.06
C THR A 70 -3.71 4.12 -11.54
N ALA A 71 -2.82 3.44 -12.24
CA ALA A 71 -2.98 3.39 -13.67
C ALA A 71 -2.49 2.06 -14.07
N PRO A 72 -3.40 1.14 -14.28
CA PRO A 72 -2.97 -0.08 -14.88
C PRO A 72 -2.25 0.33 -16.13
N ALA A 73 -1.03 -0.04 -16.20
CA ALA A 73 -0.23 0.30 -17.34
C ALA A 73 -0.81 -0.40 -18.52
N ALA A 74 -1.75 0.20 -19.13
CA ALA A 74 -2.24 -0.36 -20.35
C ALA A 74 -1.12 -0.25 -21.34
N PRO A 75 -0.78 -1.34 -21.97
CA PRO A 75 0.24 -1.28 -23.00
C PRO A 75 -0.17 -0.24 -24.02
N GLY A 76 0.72 0.57 -24.43
CA GLY A 76 0.42 1.58 -25.41
C GLY A 76 -0.23 2.81 -24.84
N ALA A 77 -0.68 2.77 -23.62
CA ALA A 77 -1.17 3.97 -22.98
C ALA A 77 -0.06 4.66 -22.27
N GLN A 78 1.13 4.35 -22.54
CA GLN A 78 2.23 4.97 -21.94
C GLN A 78 2.31 6.35 -22.39
N PRO A 79 2.38 7.24 -21.53
CA PRO A 79 2.68 8.57 -21.94
C PRO A 79 3.99 8.46 -22.57
N GLU A 80 4.11 8.69 -23.28
CA GLU A 80 5.24 8.56 -23.74
C GLU A 80 5.82 9.29 -23.34
#